data_489e803e4fc0f17b8eee87f90e98de9d
#
_entry.id   489e803e4fc0f17b8eee87f90e98de9d
#
_cell.length_a   1.000
_cell.length_b   1.000
_cell.length_c   1.000
_cell.angle_alpha   90.00
_cell.angle_beta   90.00
_cell.angle_gamma   90.00
#
_symmetry.space_group_name_H-M   'P 1'
#
loop_
_entity.id
_entity.type
_entity.pdbx_description
1 polymer ?
#
loop_
_entity_poly.entity_id
_entity_poly.type
_entity_poly.pdbx_seq_one_letter_code
_entity_poly.pdbx_strand_id
1 'polypeptide(L)'
;MIRKIFFATAAMAVVAAAPAGAAPRKARPNATATLPASNPFAKPSTLPFQTPDFSKIKDSDYLPALLAGMAEQKREVLAIANNPAPPTFNNTLVALERSGGLLERANLAFSAVNGANTNDVLQATDTKTSPLFAAHNDFIFLNAKLFARVKHLHDRQAELNLTTEQAKLLDVYYKQFVHAGAELSPAKQAELKAINQRLSSLQTDFSQKLLAAAKAGALHVTDKGALAGLNEQQLAAAEQAAKDRKLAGYVIPLINTTQQPSLESLTGHATRQQLFDASLNRAEHGDANDTRAIVSEIAQLRAKKAALFGAANFADYNLYDQMAKDRATAVGFLDRLAPAVSAKERSEWADIVALAKSQGATFQPTAADWNYYAEQIRKQRYAIDSDQLKQYFEFNKVLTDGVFYAANQLYGLTFTERKDLPTWNPDMRVFEVHDKDGTELALFYIDPWKRDNKNGGAWMSNLVNQSTLRGTKPVVFNVENFTKPAPGQPALISWDDVTTMFHEFG
;
A
#
# COMPACT_ATOMS: atom_id res chain seq x y z
N MET A 1 45.11 -11.70 -22.45
CA MET A 1 45.91 -10.68 -23.16
C MET A 1 45.18 -9.35 -23.03
N ILE A 2 45.60 -8.47 -22.10
CA ILE A 2 46.37 -7.26 -22.24
C ILE A 2 45.67 -6.24 -23.16
N ARG A 3 45.18 -5.08 -22.63
CA ARG A 3 45.96 -3.90 -22.20
C ARG A 3 45.09 -2.86 -21.49
N LYS A 4 45.63 -2.33 -20.41
CA LYS A 4 45.27 -1.06 -19.75
C LYS A 4 45.63 0.13 -20.62
N ILE A 5 44.83 1.22 -20.59
CA ILE A 5 45.36 2.57 -20.87
C ILE A 5 44.73 3.50 -19.80
N PHE A 6 45.64 4.13 -19.04
CA PHE A 6 45.42 5.26 -18.14
C PHE A 6 45.39 6.55 -18.94
N PHE A 7 44.50 7.48 -18.63
CA PHE A 7 44.75 8.91 -18.83
C PHE A 7 44.40 9.67 -17.55
N ALA A 8 45.40 10.24 -16.97
CA ALA A 8 45.32 11.24 -15.92
C ALA A 8 45.26 12.63 -16.57
N THR A 9 44.33 13.47 -16.12
CA THR A 9 44.39 14.90 -16.36
C THR A 9 44.16 15.65 -15.05
N ALA A 10 45.07 16.56 -14.79
CA ALA A 10 45.25 17.33 -13.57
C ALA A 10 44.09 18.32 -13.33
N ALA A 11 43.63 18.42 -12.09
CA ALA A 11 42.77 19.47 -11.61
C ALA A 11 43.60 20.60 -11.03
N MET A 12 43.51 21.80 -11.61
CA MET A 12 43.99 23.05 -11.00
C MET A 12 43.04 23.49 -9.90
N ALA A 13 43.56 23.61 -8.70
CA ALA A 13 42.90 24.23 -7.58
C ALA A 13 42.98 25.76 -7.69
N VAL A 14 41.84 26.42 -7.81
CA VAL A 14 41.72 27.87 -7.57
C VAL A 14 41.28 28.07 -6.12
N VAL A 15 42.20 28.60 -5.32
CA VAL A 15 41.93 29.04 -3.96
C VAL A 15 41.26 30.43 -4.04
N ALA A 16 39.97 30.50 -3.75
CA ALA A 16 39.28 31.77 -3.49
C ALA A 16 39.16 31.97 -1.97
N ALA A 17 39.74 33.00 -1.46
CA ALA A 17 39.68 33.41 -0.06
C ALA A 17 38.25 33.83 0.31
N ALA A 18 37.68 33.22 1.37
CA ALA A 18 36.44 33.62 1.97
C ALA A 18 36.66 34.73 3.01
N PRO A 19 35.77 35.73 3.10
CA PRO A 19 35.83 36.71 4.17
C PRO A 19 35.35 36.11 5.48
N ALA A 20 36.09 36.38 6.56
CA ALA A 20 35.74 35.99 7.91
C ALA A 20 34.51 36.76 8.43
N GLY A 21 33.68 36.05 9.16
CA GLY A 21 32.86 36.65 10.20
C GLY A 21 31.33 36.69 9.98
N ALA A 22 30.65 35.57 10.22
CA ALA A 22 29.34 35.61 10.86
C ALA A 22 29.23 34.40 11.78
N ALA A 23 29.12 34.63 13.08
CA ALA A 23 28.86 33.60 14.07
C ALA A 23 27.57 32.84 13.72
N PRO A 24 27.52 31.50 13.95
CA PRO A 24 26.30 30.75 13.67
C PRO A 24 25.18 31.28 14.56
N ARG A 25 24.15 31.88 13.94
CA ARG A 25 22.89 32.18 14.60
C ARG A 25 22.36 30.86 15.18
N LYS A 26 22.32 30.74 16.50
CA LYS A 26 21.55 29.67 17.18
C LYS A 26 20.16 29.66 16.55
N ALA A 27 19.82 28.57 15.89
CA ALA A 27 18.47 28.34 15.41
C ALA A 27 17.54 28.52 16.61
N ARG A 28 16.65 29.50 16.54
CA ARG A 28 15.56 29.60 17.53
C ARG A 28 14.79 28.30 17.47
N PRO A 29 14.45 27.67 18.64
CA PRO A 29 13.56 26.54 18.62
C PRO A 29 12.30 26.96 17.86
N ASN A 30 11.96 26.23 16.80
CA ASN A 30 10.74 26.43 16.04
C ASN A 30 9.59 26.56 17.05
N ALA A 31 8.95 27.73 17.07
CA ALA A 31 7.71 27.90 17.78
C ALA A 31 6.80 26.74 17.36
N THR A 32 6.29 25.99 18.31
CA THR A 32 5.33 24.89 18.08
C THR A 32 4.20 25.47 17.24
N ALA A 33 4.23 25.19 15.94
CA ALA A 33 3.17 25.63 15.05
C ALA A 33 1.88 24.93 15.51
N THR A 34 1.05 25.64 16.23
CA THR A 34 -0.29 25.18 16.55
C THR A 34 -1.07 25.11 15.25
N LEU A 35 -1.73 23.97 15.01
CA LEU A 35 -2.56 23.83 13.83
C LEU A 35 -3.67 24.89 13.87
N PRO A 36 -3.85 25.69 12.79
CA PRO A 36 -4.92 26.70 12.76
C PRO A 36 -6.28 26.04 12.98
N ALA A 37 -7.16 26.69 13.75
CA ALA A 37 -8.51 26.19 14.03
C ALA A 37 -9.36 26.02 12.75
N SER A 38 -8.99 26.69 11.66
CA SER A 38 -9.60 26.56 10.34
C SER A 38 -9.19 25.30 9.58
N ASN A 39 -8.13 24.59 10.01
CA ASN A 39 -7.74 23.32 9.39
C ASN A 39 -8.74 22.23 9.78
N PRO A 40 -9.31 21.47 8.83
CA PRO A 40 -10.32 20.44 9.10
C PRO A 40 -9.88 19.38 10.13
N PHE A 41 -8.58 19.13 10.27
CA PHE A 41 -8.03 18.18 11.23
C PHE A 41 -7.84 18.72 12.65
N ALA A 42 -8.04 20.04 12.87
CA ALA A 42 -7.83 20.64 14.20
C ALA A 42 -8.74 20.03 15.29
N LYS A 43 -9.90 19.52 14.90
CA LYS A 43 -10.84 18.79 15.76
C LYS A 43 -11.29 17.51 15.07
N PRO A 44 -11.77 16.51 15.84
CA PRO A 44 -12.48 15.36 15.25
C PRO A 44 -13.64 15.84 14.35
N SER A 45 -13.89 15.12 13.27
CA SER A 45 -15.02 15.39 12.38
C SER A 45 -16.35 15.28 13.12
N THR A 46 -17.31 16.10 12.75
CA THR A 46 -18.69 16.05 13.25
C THR A 46 -19.62 15.16 12.42
N LEU A 47 -19.10 14.60 11.33
CA LEU A 47 -19.83 13.62 10.52
C LEU A 47 -19.99 12.29 11.28
N PRO A 48 -20.96 11.45 10.91
CA PRO A 48 -21.14 10.13 11.49
C PRO A 48 -19.83 9.36 11.60
N PHE A 49 -19.62 8.65 12.71
CA PHE A 49 -18.42 7.87 13.01
C PHE A 49 -17.11 8.64 12.97
N GLN A 50 -17.17 9.99 13.04
CA GLN A 50 -16.02 10.89 12.88
C GLN A 50 -15.31 10.75 11.52
N THR A 51 -16.03 10.25 10.49
CA THR A 51 -15.47 10.10 9.14
C THR A 51 -14.90 11.43 8.64
N PRO A 52 -13.75 11.43 7.92
CA PRO A 52 -13.18 12.67 7.38
C PRO A 52 -14.14 13.38 6.43
N ASP A 53 -14.27 14.70 6.61
CA ASP A 53 -15.10 15.51 5.71
C ASP A 53 -14.30 15.89 4.44
N PHE A 54 -14.24 14.96 3.48
CA PHE A 54 -13.54 15.16 2.22
C PHE A 54 -14.07 16.32 1.37
N SER A 55 -15.25 16.84 1.67
CA SER A 55 -15.77 18.04 1.01
C SER A 55 -15.08 19.34 1.47
N LYS A 56 -14.46 19.30 2.65
CA LYS A 56 -13.76 20.45 3.27
C LYS A 56 -12.25 20.33 3.28
N ILE A 57 -11.73 19.09 3.23
CA ILE A 57 -10.29 18.84 3.27
C ILE A 57 -9.68 19.19 1.91
N LYS A 58 -8.63 20.02 1.92
CA LYS A 58 -7.80 20.35 0.76
C LYS A 58 -6.45 19.64 0.88
N ASP A 59 -5.80 19.37 -0.24
CA ASP A 59 -4.47 18.73 -0.26
C ASP A 59 -3.44 19.49 0.60
N SER A 60 -3.54 20.81 0.62
CA SER A 60 -2.68 21.69 1.43
C SER A 60 -2.90 21.58 2.94
N ASP A 61 -3.99 20.97 3.39
CA ASP A 61 -4.31 20.85 4.82
C ASP A 61 -3.56 19.70 5.49
N TYR A 62 -3.14 18.69 4.72
CA TYR A 62 -2.48 17.50 5.24
C TYR A 62 -1.11 17.79 5.85
N LEU A 63 -0.22 18.47 5.13
CA LEU A 63 1.14 18.71 5.62
C LEU A 63 1.19 19.43 6.98
N PRO A 64 0.49 20.55 7.18
CA PRO A 64 0.50 21.21 8.49
C PRO A 64 -0.15 20.37 9.58
N ALA A 65 -1.19 19.56 9.27
CA ALA A 65 -1.84 18.68 10.23
C ALA A 65 -0.91 17.53 10.68
N LEU A 66 -0.20 16.88 9.75
CA LEU A 66 0.78 15.83 10.03
C LEU A 66 1.92 16.35 10.90
N LEU A 67 2.48 17.54 10.57
CA LEU A 67 3.57 18.14 11.37
C LEU A 67 3.11 18.53 12.77
N ALA A 68 1.93 19.12 12.89
CA ALA A 68 1.35 19.50 14.18
C ALA A 68 1.03 18.24 15.02
N GLY A 69 0.47 17.21 14.40
CA GLY A 69 0.16 15.93 15.05
C GLY A 69 1.40 15.23 15.59
N MET A 70 2.51 15.18 14.81
CA MET A 70 3.79 14.67 15.29
C MET A 70 4.32 15.48 16.50
N ALA A 71 4.20 16.79 16.44
CA ALA A 71 4.64 17.66 17.54
C ALA A 71 3.78 17.46 18.80
N GLU A 72 2.47 17.29 18.66
CA GLU A 72 1.53 17.01 19.74
C GLU A 72 1.85 15.66 20.38
N GLN A 73 1.93 14.58 19.61
CA GLN A 73 2.22 13.26 20.14
C GLN A 73 3.60 13.19 20.81
N LYS A 74 4.61 13.92 20.30
CA LYS A 74 5.92 14.03 21.01
C LYS A 74 5.77 14.64 22.41
N ARG A 75 4.92 15.66 22.60
CA ARG A 75 4.67 16.23 23.92
C ARG A 75 3.98 15.24 24.86
N GLU A 76 2.96 14.54 24.34
CA GLU A 76 2.22 13.52 25.09
C GLU A 76 3.13 12.36 25.53
N VAL A 77 3.95 11.83 24.62
CA VAL A 77 4.93 10.78 24.89
C VAL A 77 5.96 11.22 25.93
N LEU A 78 6.45 12.46 25.84
CA LEU A 78 7.37 13.01 26.86
C LEU A 78 6.70 13.16 28.22
N ALA A 79 5.43 13.54 28.28
CA ALA A 79 4.68 13.61 29.52
C ALA A 79 4.55 12.22 30.19
N ILE A 80 4.28 11.18 29.40
CA ILE A 80 4.23 9.79 29.86
C ILE A 80 5.63 9.35 30.35
N ALA A 81 6.65 9.54 29.52
CA ALA A 81 8.02 9.09 29.81
C ALA A 81 8.63 9.76 31.06
N ASN A 82 8.30 11.03 31.31
CA ASN A 82 8.80 11.80 32.44
C ASN A 82 7.82 11.85 33.63
N ASN A 83 6.73 11.08 33.62
CA ASN A 83 5.79 11.02 34.74
C ASN A 83 6.52 10.52 35.98
N PRO A 84 6.55 11.32 37.08
CA PRO A 84 7.27 10.95 38.31
C PRO A 84 6.59 9.83 39.12
N ALA A 85 5.32 9.56 38.87
CA ALA A 85 4.60 8.47 39.53
C ALA A 85 5.11 7.10 39.06
N PRO A 86 5.11 6.07 39.94
CA PRO A 86 5.42 4.70 39.51
C PRO A 86 4.63 4.27 38.30
N PRO A 87 5.23 3.47 37.38
CA PRO A 87 4.52 2.97 36.23
C PRO A 87 3.30 2.14 36.60
N THR A 88 2.17 2.43 35.99
CA THR A 88 0.95 1.61 36.07
C THR A 88 0.46 1.35 34.63
N PHE A 89 -0.39 0.35 34.46
CA PHE A 89 -1.02 0.09 33.16
C PHE A 89 -1.70 1.36 32.60
N ASN A 90 -2.45 2.06 33.45
CA ASN A 90 -3.19 3.26 33.05
C ASN A 90 -2.30 4.45 32.69
N ASN A 91 -1.29 4.77 33.53
CA ASN A 91 -0.43 5.94 33.30
C ASN A 91 0.69 5.68 32.28
N THR A 92 0.75 4.50 31.71
CA THR A 92 1.76 4.12 30.70
C THR A 92 1.07 3.60 29.43
N LEU A 93 0.43 2.41 29.44
CA LEU A 93 -0.13 1.80 28.24
C LEU A 93 -1.41 2.54 27.78
N VAL A 94 -2.38 2.76 28.65
CA VAL A 94 -3.60 3.50 28.31
C VAL A 94 -3.29 4.94 27.89
N ALA A 95 -2.30 5.57 28.53
CA ALA A 95 -1.85 6.90 28.15
C ALA A 95 -1.22 6.91 26.73
N LEU A 96 -0.44 5.87 26.38
CA LEU A 96 0.10 5.69 25.01
C LEU A 96 -1.01 5.47 23.98
N GLU A 97 -1.97 4.59 24.26
CA GLU A 97 -3.13 4.34 23.41
C GLU A 97 -3.95 5.60 23.12
N ARG A 98 -4.01 6.53 24.06
CA ARG A 98 -4.71 7.81 23.90
C ARG A 98 -3.90 8.88 23.19
N SER A 99 -2.57 8.68 23.04
CA SER A 99 -1.69 9.68 22.43
C SER A 99 -1.82 9.72 20.90
N GLY A 100 -1.49 10.85 20.30
CA GLY A 100 -1.38 11.00 18.84
C GLY A 100 -2.71 11.10 18.09
N GLY A 101 -3.81 11.43 18.74
CA GLY A 101 -5.12 11.46 18.09
C GLY A 101 -5.22 12.41 16.89
N LEU A 102 -4.54 13.57 16.90
CA LEU A 102 -4.45 14.45 15.73
C LEU A 102 -3.65 13.79 14.59
N LEU A 103 -2.49 13.21 14.91
CA LEU A 103 -1.65 12.55 13.92
C LEU A 103 -2.38 11.40 13.25
N GLU A 104 -3.04 10.57 14.03
CA GLU A 104 -3.78 9.40 13.55
C GLU A 104 -4.85 9.80 12.54
N ARG A 105 -5.78 10.71 12.90
CA ARG A 105 -6.86 11.11 11.97
C ARG A 105 -6.37 11.83 10.71
N ALA A 106 -5.29 12.61 10.81
CA ALA A 106 -4.70 13.26 9.65
C ALA A 106 -3.97 12.25 8.75
N ASN A 107 -3.23 11.30 9.35
CA ASN A 107 -2.45 10.32 8.61
C ASN A 107 -3.32 9.24 7.94
N LEU A 108 -4.37 8.75 8.60
CA LEU A 108 -5.28 7.78 7.99
C LEU A 108 -5.96 8.38 6.76
N ALA A 109 -6.49 9.60 6.86
CA ALA A 109 -7.08 10.29 5.72
C ALA A 109 -6.05 10.59 4.61
N PHE A 110 -4.84 11.06 4.97
CA PHE A 110 -3.76 11.31 4.03
C PHE A 110 -3.35 10.03 3.29
N SER A 111 -3.10 8.96 4.01
CA SER A 111 -2.65 7.69 3.42
C SER A 111 -3.69 7.10 2.47
N ALA A 112 -4.98 7.18 2.83
CA ALA A 112 -6.07 6.74 1.97
C ALA A 112 -6.10 7.51 0.64
N VAL A 113 -6.09 8.85 0.70
CA VAL A 113 -6.16 9.69 -0.51
C VAL A 113 -4.86 9.62 -1.31
N ASN A 114 -3.69 9.63 -0.66
CA ASN A 114 -2.40 9.52 -1.35
C ASN A 114 -2.24 8.15 -2.05
N GLY A 115 -2.78 7.07 -1.49
CA GLY A 115 -2.76 5.75 -2.13
C GLY A 115 -3.76 5.61 -3.29
N ALA A 116 -4.96 6.18 -3.14
CA ALA A 116 -6.08 5.93 -4.04
C ALA A 116 -6.39 7.07 -5.04
N ASN A 117 -5.93 8.30 -4.78
CA ASN A 117 -6.24 9.47 -5.60
C ASN A 117 -5.16 10.55 -5.51
N THR A 118 -3.88 10.16 -5.69
CA THR A 118 -2.72 11.04 -5.48
C THR A 118 -2.59 12.13 -6.55
N ASN A 119 -1.80 13.14 -6.22
CA ASN A 119 -1.36 14.21 -7.11
C ASN A 119 -0.01 14.77 -6.63
N ASP A 120 0.55 15.74 -7.35
CA ASP A 120 1.86 16.31 -7.08
C ASP A 120 1.98 16.91 -5.66
N VAL A 121 0.90 17.51 -5.12
CA VAL A 121 0.89 18.10 -3.76
C VAL A 121 0.95 17.01 -2.70
N LEU A 122 0.18 15.93 -2.88
CA LEU A 122 0.17 14.79 -1.97
C LEU A 122 1.49 14.02 -2.04
N GLN A 123 2.05 13.80 -3.23
CA GLN A 123 3.35 13.16 -3.41
C GLN A 123 4.50 13.96 -2.78
N ALA A 124 4.49 15.30 -2.96
CA ALA A 124 5.46 16.18 -2.30
C ALA A 124 5.30 16.16 -0.77
N THR A 125 4.06 16.08 -0.28
CA THR A 125 3.78 15.93 1.15
C THR A 125 4.34 14.61 1.68
N ASP A 126 4.11 13.49 0.98
CA ASP A 126 4.63 12.17 1.32
C ASP A 126 6.17 12.16 1.34
N THR A 127 6.81 12.64 0.28
CA THR A 127 8.29 12.76 0.20
C THR A 127 8.86 13.52 1.40
N LYS A 128 8.19 14.59 1.82
CA LYS A 128 8.63 15.41 2.96
C LYS A 128 8.38 14.73 4.30
N THR A 129 7.25 14.03 4.46
CA THR A 129 6.81 13.51 5.76
C THR A 129 7.29 12.09 6.05
N SER A 130 7.55 11.24 5.05
CA SER A 130 8.00 9.87 5.24
C SER A 130 9.25 9.75 6.13
N PRO A 131 10.36 10.46 5.90
CA PRO A 131 11.51 10.39 6.79
C PRO A 131 11.22 11.00 8.18
N LEU A 132 10.27 11.96 8.27
CA LEU A 132 9.84 12.52 9.56
C LEU A 132 9.00 11.53 10.36
N PHE A 133 8.16 10.71 9.70
CA PHE A 133 7.45 9.60 10.33
C PHE A 133 8.42 8.55 10.86
N ALA A 134 9.44 8.17 10.10
CA ALA A 134 10.48 7.25 10.58
C ALA A 134 11.18 7.81 11.83
N ALA A 135 11.58 9.08 11.80
CA ALA A 135 12.20 9.75 12.94
C ALA A 135 11.23 9.90 14.13
N HIS A 136 9.94 10.11 13.88
CA HIS A 136 8.91 10.18 14.91
C HIS A 136 8.69 8.83 15.59
N ASN A 137 8.64 7.77 14.82
CA ASN A 137 8.55 6.40 15.32
C ASN A 137 9.78 6.03 16.17
N ASP A 138 10.98 6.36 15.68
CA ASP A 138 12.22 6.19 16.44
C ASP A 138 12.23 7.01 17.73
N PHE A 139 11.66 8.23 17.73
CA PHE A 139 11.52 9.04 18.94
C PHE A 139 10.67 8.36 20.02
N ILE A 140 9.61 7.66 19.64
CA ILE A 140 8.73 6.93 20.57
C ILE A 140 9.42 5.65 21.06
N PHE A 141 9.77 4.76 20.11
CA PHE A 141 10.18 3.39 20.43
C PHE A 141 11.66 3.25 20.87
N LEU A 142 12.49 4.26 20.64
CA LEU A 142 13.87 4.32 21.18
C LEU A 142 13.98 5.24 22.40
N ASN A 143 12.85 5.68 22.98
CA ASN A 143 12.85 6.48 24.19
C ASN A 143 13.13 5.62 25.42
N ALA A 144 14.33 5.73 25.97
CA ALA A 144 14.78 4.90 27.07
C ALA A 144 13.91 5.01 28.35
N LYS A 145 13.39 6.22 28.67
CA LYS A 145 12.51 6.41 29.83
C LYS A 145 11.15 5.75 29.63
N LEU A 146 10.59 5.89 28.43
CA LEU A 146 9.31 5.26 28.09
C LEU A 146 9.46 3.74 28.09
N PHE A 147 10.51 3.21 27.46
CA PHE A 147 10.81 1.78 27.49
C PHE A 147 10.99 1.24 28.88
N ALA A 148 11.70 1.96 29.77
CA ALA A 148 11.86 1.55 31.18
C ALA A 148 10.51 1.40 31.89
N ARG A 149 9.52 2.26 31.60
CA ARG A 149 8.15 2.16 32.16
C ARG A 149 7.43 0.92 31.64
N VAL A 150 7.48 0.68 30.33
CA VAL A 150 6.85 -0.51 29.70
C VAL A 150 7.52 -1.79 30.20
N LYS A 151 8.86 -1.83 30.24
CA LYS A 151 9.64 -2.97 30.76
C LYS A 151 9.33 -3.27 32.21
N HIS A 152 9.24 -2.24 33.09
CA HIS A 152 8.86 -2.41 34.50
C HIS A 152 7.52 -3.12 34.65
N LEU A 153 6.51 -2.75 33.83
CA LEU A 153 5.21 -3.41 33.85
C LEU A 153 5.28 -4.84 33.29
N HIS A 154 6.03 -5.04 32.21
CA HIS A 154 6.21 -6.36 31.61
C HIS A 154 6.91 -7.35 32.54
N ASP A 155 8.01 -6.95 33.18
CA ASP A 155 8.76 -7.81 34.11
C ASP A 155 7.93 -8.20 35.35
N ARG A 156 6.91 -7.40 35.69
CA ARG A 156 6.03 -7.63 36.87
C ARG A 156 4.58 -7.99 36.45
N GLN A 157 4.39 -8.45 35.23
CA GLN A 157 3.05 -8.69 34.67
C GLN A 157 2.19 -9.61 35.55
N ALA A 158 2.79 -10.63 36.17
CA ALA A 158 2.10 -11.58 37.04
C ALA A 158 1.52 -10.92 38.32
N GLU A 159 2.05 -9.77 38.73
CA GLU A 159 1.62 -9.04 39.94
C GLU A 159 0.50 -8.02 39.65
N LEU A 160 0.24 -7.71 38.36
CA LEU A 160 -0.61 -6.57 37.98
C LEU A 160 -2.10 -6.90 37.87
N ASN A 161 -2.51 -8.17 38.00
CA ASN A 161 -3.91 -8.62 37.85
C ASN A 161 -4.56 -8.10 36.56
N LEU A 162 -3.84 -8.14 35.42
CA LEU A 162 -4.32 -7.67 34.11
C LEU A 162 -5.37 -8.62 33.52
N THR A 163 -6.33 -8.08 32.80
CA THR A 163 -7.18 -8.90 31.95
C THR A 163 -6.36 -9.52 30.80
N THR A 164 -6.89 -10.55 30.14
CA THR A 164 -6.22 -11.19 28.98
C THR A 164 -5.87 -10.19 27.90
N GLU A 165 -6.77 -9.26 27.58
CA GLU A 165 -6.54 -8.19 26.60
C GLU A 165 -5.43 -7.24 27.05
N GLN A 166 -5.46 -6.79 28.31
CA GLN A 166 -4.44 -5.90 28.86
C GLN A 166 -3.04 -6.55 28.88
N ALA A 167 -2.99 -7.83 29.27
CA ALA A 167 -1.75 -8.61 29.25
C ALA A 167 -1.20 -8.75 27.82
N LYS A 168 -2.08 -8.98 26.85
CA LYS A 168 -1.69 -9.05 25.44
C LYS A 168 -1.21 -7.69 24.90
N LEU A 169 -1.88 -6.60 25.25
CA LEU A 169 -1.46 -5.26 24.87
C LEU A 169 -0.07 -4.93 25.41
N LEU A 170 0.20 -5.24 26.68
CA LEU A 170 1.52 -5.05 27.28
C LEU A 170 2.61 -5.87 26.56
N ASP A 171 2.35 -7.14 26.24
CA ASP A 171 3.26 -8.00 25.49
C ASP A 171 3.55 -7.43 24.09
N VAL A 172 2.52 -6.95 23.38
CA VAL A 172 2.67 -6.32 22.06
C VAL A 172 3.55 -5.07 22.14
N TYR A 173 3.30 -4.16 23.08
CA TYR A 173 4.12 -2.96 23.22
C TYR A 173 5.57 -3.29 23.60
N TYR A 174 5.77 -4.20 24.55
CA TYR A 174 7.12 -4.62 24.93
C TYR A 174 7.90 -5.15 23.73
N LYS A 175 7.30 -6.07 22.97
CA LYS A 175 7.90 -6.63 21.74
C LYS A 175 8.17 -5.57 20.69
N GLN A 176 7.27 -4.63 20.49
CA GLN A 176 7.46 -3.51 19.55
C GLN A 176 8.67 -2.65 19.95
N PHE A 177 8.83 -2.31 21.22
CA PHE A 177 10.00 -1.57 21.71
C PHE A 177 11.30 -2.34 21.49
N VAL A 178 11.33 -3.62 21.85
CA VAL A 178 12.53 -4.47 21.66
C VAL A 178 12.88 -4.61 20.18
N HIS A 179 11.90 -4.91 19.36
CA HIS A 179 12.07 -5.07 17.91
C HIS A 179 12.43 -3.74 17.21
N ALA A 180 11.95 -2.60 17.72
CA ALA A 180 12.36 -1.29 17.26
C ALA A 180 13.79 -0.91 17.68
N GLY A 181 14.42 -1.64 18.62
CA GLY A 181 15.80 -1.45 19.02
C GLY A 181 16.01 -0.73 20.36
N ALA A 182 14.99 -0.73 21.25
CA ALA A 182 15.11 -0.09 22.57
C ALA A 182 16.26 -0.64 23.41
N GLU A 183 16.64 -1.90 23.23
CA GLU A 183 17.74 -2.58 23.95
C GLU A 183 19.11 -2.45 23.24
N LEU A 184 19.17 -1.84 22.06
CA LEU A 184 20.43 -1.60 21.37
C LEU A 184 21.27 -0.52 22.07
N SER A 185 22.59 -0.63 21.94
CA SER A 185 23.49 0.42 22.42
C SER A 185 23.22 1.76 21.71
N PRO A 186 23.55 2.91 22.33
CA PRO A 186 23.34 4.22 21.72
C PRO A 186 23.98 4.38 20.34
N ALA A 187 25.14 3.79 20.10
CA ALA A 187 25.82 3.80 18.81
C ALA A 187 25.01 3.04 17.77
N LYS A 188 24.54 1.82 18.08
CA LYS A 188 23.67 1.03 17.19
C LYS A 188 22.33 1.72 16.92
N GLN A 189 21.73 2.38 17.93
CA GLN A 189 20.51 3.16 17.75
C GLN A 189 20.71 4.35 16.81
N ALA A 190 21.86 5.02 16.86
CA ALA A 190 22.17 6.11 15.93
C ALA A 190 22.25 5.62 14.48
N GLU A 191 22.91 4.49 14.23
CA GLU A 191 22.97 3.85 12.92
C GLU A 191 21.58 3.39 12.46
N LEU A 192 20.81 2.75 13.32
CA LEU A 192 19.44 2.30 13.05
C LEU A 192 18.53 3.46 12.60
N LYS A 193 18.57 4.60 13.28
CA LYS A 193 17.81 5.81 12.91
C LYS A 193 18.16 6.28 11.49
N ALA A 194 19.43 6.30 11.14
CA ALA A 194 19.85 6.69 9.79
C ALA A 194 19.31 5.69 8.74
N ILE A 195 19.39 4.38 9.03
CA ILE A 195 18.83 3.33 8.16
C ILE A 195 17.32 3.48 8.02
N ASN A 196 16.57 3.67 9.12
CA ASN A 196 15.11 3.81 9.09
C ASN A 196 14.66 5.01 8.26
N GLN A 197 15.30 6.18 8.42
CA GLN A 197 15.00 7.37 7.61
C GLN A 197 15.30 7.15 6.13
N ARG A 198 16.44 6.52 5.81
CA ARG A 198 16.80 6.24 4.43
C ARG A 198 15.85 5.23 3.78
N LEU A 199 15.51 4.14 4.48
CA LEU A 199 14.53 3.15 4.02
C LEU A 199 13.16 3.79 3.75
N SER A 200 12.70 4.68 4.63
CA SER A 200 11.43 5.38 4.46
C SER A 200 11.42 6.24 3.19
N SER A 201 12.48 7.04 2.96
CA SER A 201 12.62 7.84 1.73
C SER A 201 12.66 6.96 0.47
N LEU A 202 13.42 5.87 0.50
CA LEU A 202 13.54 4.96 -0.65
C LEU A 202 12.22 4.26 -0.97
N GLN A 203 11.42 3.91 0.03
CA GLN A 203 10.10 3.31 -0.16
C GLN A 203 9.11 4.28 -0.81
N THR A 204 9.12 5.55 -0.38
CA THR A 204 8.32 6.61 -1.02
C THR A 204 8.75 6.82 -2.48
N ASP A 205 10.06 6.96 -2.73
CA ASP A 205 10.59 7.13 -4.09
C ASP A 205 10.22 5.92 -4.99
N PHE A 206 10.34 4.71 -4.46
CA PHE A 206 9.95 3.48 -5.17
C PHE A 206 8.48 3.52 -5.58
N SER A 207 7.58 3.83 -4.64
CA SER A 207 6.13 3.83 -4.89
C SER A 207 5.74 4.89 -5.94
N GLN A 208 6.30 6.10 -5.84
CA GLN A 208 6.01 7.18 -6.78
C GLN A 208 6.53 6.87 -8.18
N LYS A 209 7.77 6.35 -8.29
CA LYS A 209 8.35 5.92 -9.57
C LYS A 209 7.58 4.76 -10.20
N LEU A 210 7.17 3.77 -9.40
CA LEU A 210 6.37 2.64 -9.88
C LEU A 210 5.02 3.10 -10.45
N LEU A 211 4.35 4.04 -9.77
CA LEU A 211 3.09 4.62 -10.24
C LEU A 211 3.29 5.38 -11.57
N ALA A 212 4.32 6.21 -11.65
CA ALA A 212 4.67 6.94 -12.87
C ALA A 212 5.04 6.00 -14.02
N ALA A 213 5.81 4.94 -13.75
CA ALA A 213 6.19 3.93 -14.72
C ALA A 213 4.97 3.15 -15.24
N ALA A 214 4.03 2.80 -14.37
CA ALA A 214 2.79 2.12 -14.76
C ALA A 214 1.93 2.99 -15.69
N LYS A 215 1.87 4.30 -15.43
CA LYS A 215 1.18 5.26 -16.30
C LYS A 215 1.89 5.41 -17.66
N ALA A 216 3.21 5.59 -17.65
CA ALA A 216 4.01 5.79 -18.85
C ALA A 216 4.08 4.54 -19.73
N GLY A 217 4.12 3.35 -19.12
CA GLY A 217 4.22 2.06 -19.79
C GLY A 217 2.89 1.51 -20.33
N ALA A 218 1.76 2.22 -20.18
CA ALA A 218 0.49 1.78 -20.74
C ALA A 218 0.59 1.54 -22.25
N LEU A 219 0.01 0.45 -22.75
CA LEU A 219 0.05 0.12 -24.17
C LEU A 219 -0.85 1.09 -24.94
N HIS A 220 -0.26 1.93 -25.79
CA HIS A 220 -0.96 2.85 -26.68
C HIS A 220 -0.88 2.36 -28.12
N VAL A 221 -2.03 2.22 -28.77
CA VAL A 221 -2.13 1.84 -30.19
C VAL A 221 -3.13 2.75 -30.90
N THR A 222 -2.84 3.07 -32.17
CA THR A 222 -3.74 3.85 -33.04
C THR A 222 -4.51 2.98 -33.99
N ASP A 223 -3.99 1.80 -34.36
CA ASP A 223 -4.65 0.82 -35.22
C ASP A 223 -5.53 -0.11 -34.36
N LYS A 224 -6.85 -0.07 -34.64
CA LYS A 224 -7.83 -0.98 -34.01
C LYS A 224 -7.51 -2.46 -34.32
N GLY A 225 -6.90 -2.77 -35.46
CA GLY A 225 -6.52 -4.13 -35.84
C GLY A 225 -5.54 -4.76 -34.84
N ALA A 226 -4.66 -3.97 -34.22
CA ALA A 226 -3.75 -4.45 -33.18
C ALA A 226 -4.49 -4.96 -31.91
N LEU A 227 -5.75 -4.54 -31.72
CA LEU A 227 -6.60 -4.95 -30.59
C LEU A 227 -7.60 -6.06 -30.95
N ALA A 228 -7.38 -6.75 -32.08
CA ALA A 228 -8.23 -7.88 -32.46
C ALA A 228 -8.37 -8.90 -31.32
N GLY A 229 -9.60 -9.37 -31.09
CA GLY A 229 -9.96 -10.26 -29.98
C GLY A 229 -10.57 -9.55 -28.78
N LEU A 230 -10.38 -8.24 -28.62
CA LEU A 230 -11.10 -7.49 -27.60
C LEU A 230 -12.57 -7.31 -28.03
N ASN A 231 -13.49 -7.48 -27.11
CA ASN A 231 -14.91 -7.22 -27.34
C ASN A 231 -15.21 -5.70 -27.36
N GLU A 232 -16.43 -5.31 -27.75
CA GLU A 232 -16.83 -3.91 -27.89
C GLU A 232 -16.68 -3.11 -26.58
N GLN A 233 -16.99 -3.73 -25.43
CA GLN A 233 -16.86 -3.09 -24.13
C GLN A 233 -15.39 -2.82 -23.78
N GLN A 234 -14.50 -3.78 -24.02
CA GLN A 234 -13.07 -3.63 -23.80
C GLN A 234 -12.46 -2.56 -24.73
N LEU A 235 -12.89 -2.52 -25.99
CA LEU A 235 -12.49 -1.49 -26.96
C LEU A 235 -12.97 -0.11 -26.54
N ALA A 236 -14.23 0.03 -26.09
CA ALA A 236 -14.78 1.29 -25.61
C ALA A 236 -14.03 1.78 -24.35
N ALA A 237 -13.67 0.88 -23.43
CA ALA A 237 -12.86 1.22 -22.26
C ALA A 237 -11.44 1.69 -22.66
N ALA A 238 -10.81 1.02 -23.63
CA ALA A 238 -9.48 1.41 -24.14
C ALA A 238 -9.51 2.76 -24.88
N GLU A 239 -10.56 3.04 -25.64
CA GLU A 239 -10.77 4.33 -26.28
C GLU A 239 -11.00 5.45 -25.26
N GLN A 240 -11.81 5.19 -24.22
CA GLN A 240 -12.02 6.14 -23.12
C GLN A 240 -10.71 6.44 -22.38
N ALA A 241 -9.91 5.40 -22.09
CA ALA A 241 -8.61 5.57 -21.45
C ALA A 241 -7.61 6.40 -22.29
N ALA A 242 -7.70 6.34 -23.63
CA ALA A 242 -6.95 7.22 -24.53
C ALA A 242 -7.46 8.67 -24.45
N LYS A 243 -8.78 8.88 -24.49
CA LYS A 243 -9.42 10.20 -24.36
C LYS A 243 -9.04 10.89 -23.03
N ASP A 244 -9.07 10.17 -21.93
CA ASP A 244 -8.71 10.68 -20.60
C ASP A 244 -7.24 11.15 -20.55
N ARG A 245 -6.37 10.54 -21.37
CA ARG A 245 -4.97 10.90 -21.54
C ARG A 245 -4.72 11.90 -22.67
N LYS A 246 -5.78 12.37 -23.34
CA LYS A 246 -5.72 13.27 -24.51
C LYS A 246 -4.91 12.69 -25.67
N LEU A 247 -5.03 11.37 -25.89
CA LEU A 247 -4.42 10.61 -26.97
C LEU A 247 -5.47 10.17 -27.97
N ALA A 248 -5.08 10.03 -29.25
CA ALA A 248 -5.89 9.40 -30.26
C ALA A 248 -5.75 7.87 -30.21
N GLY A 249 -6.75 7.14 -30.66
CA GLY A 249 -6.73 5.67 -30.66
C GLY A 249 -7.14 5.04 -29.35
N TYR A 250 -6.35 4.09 -28.85
CA TYR A 250 -6.69 3.22 -27.74
C TYR A 250 -5.53 3.11 -26.75
N VAL A 251 -5.84 3.06 -25.46
CA VAL A 251 -4.85 2.80 -24.41
C VAL A 251 -5.32 1.64 -23.53
N ILE A 252 -4.45 0.63 -23.34
CA ILE A 252 -4.63 -0.39 -22.32
C ILE A 252 -3.76 0.00 -21.11
N PRO A 253 -4.34 0.50 -20.01
CA PRO A 253 -3.60 0.83 -18.80
C PRO A 253 -2.97 -0.42 -18.17
N LEU A 254 -1.76 -0.28 -17.62
CA LEU A 254 -1.19 -1.35 -16.79
C LEU A 254 -1.89 -1.39 -15.44
N ILE A 255 -2.38 -2.56 -15.04
CA ILE A 255 -3.04 -2.77 -13.74
C ILE A 255 -1.96 -3.10 -12.71
N ASN A 256 -1.76 -4.36 -12.39
CA ASN A 256 -0.64 -4.80 -11.57
C ASN A 256 0.35 -5.64 -12.40
N THR A 257 1.45 -6.09 -11.81
CA THR A 257 2.50 -6.80 -12.56
C THR A 257 2.08 -8.18 -13.04
N THR A 258 1.11 -8.82 -12.39
CA THR A 258 0.71 -10.20 -12.65
C THR A 258 -0.61 -10.34 -13.40
N GLN A 259 -1.36 -9.24 -13.52
CA GLN A 259 -2.70 -9.26 -14.09
C GLN A 259 -2.84 -8.22 -15.18
N GLN A 260 -2.94 -8.71 -16.41
CA GLN A 260 -3.29 -7.92 -17.59
C GLN A 260 -4.42 -8.64 -18.32
N PRO A 261 -5.69 -8.39 -17.94
CA PRO A 261 -6.84 -9.16 -18.44
C PRO A 261 -6.94 -9.21 -19.96
N SER A 262 -6.51 -8.16 -20.65
CA SER A 262 -6.51 -8.11 -22.10
C SER A 262 -5.63 -9.20 -22.76
N LEU A 263 -4.66 -9.79 -22.05
CA LEU A 263 -3.84 -10.89 -22.58
C LEU A 263 -4.66 -12.16 -22.85
N GLU A 264 -5.79 -12.36 -22.21
CA GLU A 264 -6.67 -13.50 -22.46
C GLU A 264 -7.40 -13.40 -23.80
N SER A 265 -7.69 -12.18 -24.26
CA SER A 265 -8.54 -11.92 -25.42
C SER A 265 -7.76 -11.52 -26.68
N LEU A 266 -6.63 -10.81 -26.55
CA LEU A 266 -5.84 -10.33 -27.68
C LEU A 266 -5.35 -11.49 -28.57
N THR A 267 -5.77 -11.52 -29.85
CA THR A 267 -5.38 -12.58 -30.79
C THR A 267 -3.98 -12.39 -31.39
N GLY A 268 -3.48 -11.14 -31.46
CA GLY A 268 -2.17 -10.82 -32.03
C GLY A 268 -1.03 -11.13 -31.05
N HIS A 269 -0.15 -12.08 -31.39
CA HIS A 269 1.05 -12.42 -30.59
C HIS A 269 1.92 -11.19 -30.30
N ALA A 270 2.19 -10.36 -31.31
CA ALA A 270 3.02 -9.16 -31.14
C ALA A 270 2.43 -8.17 -30.13
N THR A 271 1.11 -7.98 -30.13
CA THR A 271 0.43 -7.09 -29.18
C THR A 271 0.44 -7.68 -27.78
N ARG A 272 0.22 -9.00 -27.63
CA ARG A 272 0.39 -9.67 -26.33
C ARG A 272 1.80 -9.49 -25.77
N GLN A 273 2.82 -9.70 -26.62
CA GLN A 273 4.22 -9.53 -26.20
C GLN A 273 4.49 -8.10 -25.76
N GLN A 274 4.03 -7.09 -26.52
CA GLN A 274 4.19 -5.67 -26.15
C GLN A 274 3.54 -5.36 -24.79
N LEU A 275 2.29 -5.82 -24.57
CA LEU A 275 1.58 -5.57 -23.31
C LEU A 275 2.25 -6.31 -22.14
N PHE A 276 2.70 -7.54 -22.37
CA PHE A 276 3.42 -8.34 -21.36
C PHE A 276 4.74 -7.69 -20.98
N ASP A 277 5.55 -7.29 -21.97
CA ASP A 277 6.84 -6.64 -21.73
C ASP A 277 6.68 -5.31 -21.03
N ALA A 278 5.70 -4.50 -21.44
CA ALA A 278 5.38 -3.24 -20.77
C ALA A 278 4.98 -3.45 -19.29
N SER A 279 4.27 -4.54 -19.00
CA SER A 279 3.87 -4.90 -17.64
C SER A 279 5.04 -5.45 -16.83
N LEU A 280 5.80 -6.41 -17.38
CA LEU A 280 6.86 -7.11 -16.68
C LEU A 280 8.06 -6.18 -16.39
N ASN A 281 8.46 -5.41 -17.40
CA ASN A 281 9.68 -4.57 -17.34
C ASN A 281 9.40 -3.13 -16.89
N ARG A 282 8.21 -2.85 -16.34
CA ARG A 282 7.92 -1.51 -15.82
C ARG A 282 8.96 -1.11 -14.78
N ALA A 283 9.35 0.16 -14.78
CA ALA A 283 10.33 0.74 -13.85
C ALA A 283 11.75 0.12 -13.91
N GLU A 284 12.16 -0.45 -15.07
CA GLU A 284 13.52 -0.93 -15.30
C GLU A 284 14.13 -0.51 -16.65
N HIS A 285 13.63 0.59 -17.24
CA HIS A 285 14.04 1.06 -18.58
C HIS A 285 15.29 1.98 -18.59
N GLY A 286 15.91 2.24 -17.44
CA GLY A 286 17.05 3.15 -17.34
C GLY A 286 16.66 4.63 -17.45
N ASP A 287 15.38 4.93 -17.33
CA ASP A 287 14.82 6.29 -17.33
C ASP A 287 14.66 6.86 -15.91
N ALA A 288 13.97 8.01 -15.79
CA ALA A 288 13.73 8.66 -14.50
C ALA A 288 12.91 7.79 -13.53
N ASN A 289 12.16 6.81 -14.03
CA ASN A 289 11.30 5.93 -13.23
C ASN A 289 11.97 4.58 -12.90
N ASP A 290 13.23 4.37 -13.28
CA ASP A 290 13.97 3.14 -12.97
C ASP A 290 14.12 2.97 -11.45
N THR A 291 13.75 1.80 -10.94
CA THR A 291 13.77 1.48 -9.50
C THR A 291 14.85 0.49 -9.09
N ARG A 292 15.64 -0.08 -10.01
CA ARG A 292 16.62 -1.14 -9.72
C ARG A 292 17.66 -0.73 -8.68
N ALA A 293 18.18 0.51 -8.77
CA ALA A 293 19.11 1.02 -7.78
C ALA A 293 18.48 1.15 -6.39
N ILE A 294 17.22 1.60 -6.34
CA ILE A 294 16.44 1.72 -5.09
C ILE A 294 16.25 0.34 -4.45
N VAL A 295 15.84 -0.66 -5.22
CA VAL A 295 15.66 -2.05 -4.75
C VAL A 295 16.95 -2.61 -4.17
N SER A 296 18.08 -2.41 -4.88
CA SER A 296 19.41 -2.83 -4.41
C SER A 296 19.79 -2.17 -3.09
N GLU A 297 19.58 -0.85 -2.96
CA GLU A 297 19.90 -0.12 -1.72
C GLU A 297 19.00 -0.54 -0.57
N ILE A 298 17.69 -0.73 -0.81
CA ILE A 298 16.75 -1.25 0.20
C ILE A 298 17.20 -2.62 0.73
N ALA A 299 17.60 -3.53 -0.17
CA ALA A 299 18.08 -4.85 0.23
C ALA A 299 19.33 -4.78 1.11
N GLN A 300 20.30 -3.94 0.74
CA GLN A 300 21.51 -3.73 1.53
C GLN A 300 21.22 -3.11 2.90
N LEU A 301 20.35 -2.09 2.97
CA LEU A 301 19.97 -1.46 4.23
C LEU A 301 19.19 -2.41 5.14
N ARG A 302 18.32 -3.25 4.60
CA ARG A 302 17.61 -4.29 5.34
C ARG A 302 18.57 -5.32 5.93
N ALA A 303 19.59 -5.75 5.17
CA ALA A 303 20.63 -6.64 5.67
C ALA A 303 21.45 -5.99 6.81
N LYS A 304 21.84 -4.72 6.66
CA LYS A 304 22.51 -3.96 7.73
C LYS A 304 21.63 -3.83 8.97
N LYS A 305 20.33 -3.51 8.78
CA LYS A 305 19.36 -3.43 9.88
C LYS A 305 19.30 -4.74 10.65
N ALA A 306 19.14 -5.88 9.97
CA ALA A 306 19.11 -7.20 10.60
C ALA A 306 20.37 -7.49 11.43
N ALA A 307 21.55 -7.16 10.89
CA ALA A 307 22.83 -7.34 11.57
C ALA A 307 22.96 -6.53 12.87
N LEU A 308 22.35 -5.33 12.97
CA LEU A 308 22.31 -4.56 14.22
C LEU A 308 21.66 -5.34 15.36
N PHE A 309 20.67 -6.16 15.04
CA PHE A 309 19.92 -7.01 16.00
C PHE A 309 20.54 -8.40 16.16
N GLY A 310 21.66 -8.70 15.49
CA GLY A 310 22.30 -10.02 15.55
C GLY A 310 21.58 -11.09 14.71
N ALA A 311 20.60 -10.71 13.88
CA ALA A 311 19.94 -11.63 12.97
C ALA A 311 20.82 -11.92 11.74
N ALA A 312 20.81 -13.16 11.29
CA ALA A 312 21.63 -13.61 10.16
C ALA A 312 21.21 -12.97 8.81
N ASN A 313 19.93 -12.61 8.69
CA ASN A 313 19.34 -11.98 7.51
C ASN A 313 18.06 -11.24 7.89
N PHE A 314 17.50 -10.49 6.93
CA PHE A 314 16.29 -9.69 7.19
C PHE A 314 15.03 -10.55 7.40
N ALA A 315 14.95 -11.75 6.83
CA ALA A 315 13.81 -12.64 7.06
C ALA A 315 13.76 -13.09 8.52
N ASP A 316 14.91 -13.51 9.11
CA ASP A 316 14.99 -13.90 10.52
C ASP A 316 14.64 -12.73 11.46
N TYR A 317 15.06 -11.50 11.10
CA TYR A 317 14.66 -10.30 11.83
C TYR A 317 13.16 -10.02 11.75
N ASN A 318 12.54 -10.21 10.57
CA ASN A 318 11.16 -9.76 10.30
C ASN A 318 10.09 -10.79 10.65
N LEU A 319 10.43 -12.10 10.70
CA LEU A 319 9.44 -13.18 10.88
C LEU A 319 9.13 -13.52 12.34
N TYR A 320 9.75 -12.86 13.30
CA TYR A 320 9.68 -13.20 14.73
C TYR A 320 8.25 -13.29 15.30
N ASP A 321 7.32 -12.49 14.76
CA ASP A 321 5.91 -12.41 15.17
C ASP A 321 4.94 -12.93 14.10
N GLN A 322 5.48 -13.45 12.98
CA GLN A 322 4.68 -14.01 11.91
C GLN A 322 4.38 -15.50 12.14
N MET A 323 3.40 -16.07 11.41
CA MET A 323 3.02 -17.49 11.56
C MET A 323 4.19 -18.45 11.32
N ALA A 324 5.07 -18.16 10.37
CA ALA A 324 6.26 -18.96 10.09
C ALA A 324 7.34 -18.86 11.18
N LYS A 325 7.39 -17.75 11.93
CA LYS A 325 8.31 -17.41 13.02
C LYS A 325 9.78 -17.29 12.63
N ASP A 326 10.26 -18.06 11.68
CA ASP A 326 11.66 -18.06 11.22
C ASP A 326 11.76 -18.36 9.72
N ARG A 327 12.93 -18.03 9.16
CA ARG A 327 13.25 -18.23 7.75
C ARG A 327 13.22 -19.71 7.34
N ALA A 328 13.70 -20.61 8.18
CA ALA A 328 13.79 -22.04 7.86
C ALA A 328 12.40 -22.64 7.63
N THR A 329 11.44 -22.27 8.48
CA THR A 329 10.02 -22.67 8.35
C THR A 329 9.40 -22.09 7.09
N ALA A 330 9.59 -20.79 6.80
CA ALA A 330 9.03 -20.14 5.63
C ALA A 330 9.60 -20.73 4.32
N VAL A 331 10.93 -20.84 4.21
CA VAL A 331 11.59 -21.38 3.02
C VAL A 331 11.29 -22.87 2.86
N GLY A 332 11.33 -23.65 3.94
CA GLY A 332 11.00 -25.08 3.91
C GLY A 332 9.54 -25.36 3.47
N PHE A 333 8.60 -24.45 3.75
CA PHE A 333 7.25 -24.52 3.18
C PHE A 333 7.27 -24.33 1.66
N LEU A 334 7.96 -23.30 1.17
CA LEU A 334 8.08 -23.00 -0.27
C LEU A 334 8.82 -24.13 -1.01
N ASP A 335 9.91 -24.66 -0.45
CA ASP A 335 10.71 -25.74 -1.04
C ASP A 335 9.89 -27.04 -1.22
N ARG A 336 8.93 -27.30 -0.33
CA ARG A 336 8.02 -28.44 -0.47
C ARG A 336 7.00 -28.26 -1.59
N LEU A 337 6.58 -27.02 -1.86
CA LEU A 337 5.59 -26.69 -2.91
C LEU A 337 6.21 -26.59 -4.29
N ALA A 338 7.39 -26.00 -4.40
CA ALA A 338 8.02 -25.64 -5.67
C ALA A 338 8.15 -26.80 -6.67
N PRO A 339 8.55 -28.05 -6.29
CA PRO A 339 8.66 -29.15 -7.24
C PRO A 339 7.32 -29.53 -7.89
N ALA A 340 6.24 -29.57 -7.11
CA ALA A 340 4.90 -29.91 -7.61
C ALA A 340 4.34 -28.81 -8.51
N VAL A 341 4.51 -27.53 -8.11
CA VAL A 341 4.10 -26.36 -8.91
C VAL A 341 4.85 -26.34 -10.24
N SER A 342 6.18 -26.49 -10.23
CA SER A 342 6.98 -26.49 -11.46
C SER A 342 6.68 -27.68 -12.37
N ALA A 343 6.34 -28.85 -11.81
CA ALA A 343 5.91 -29.99 -12.62
C ALA A 343 4.56 -29.72 -13.29
N LYS A 344 3.62 -29.10 -12.57
CA LYS A 344 2.31 -28.73 -13.10
C LYS A 344 2.43 -27.67 -14.19
N GLU A 345 3.21 -26.62 -13.94
CA GLU A 345 3.49 -25.55 -14.92
C GLU A 345 4.06 -26.11 -16.22
N ARG A 346 5.08 -27.00 -16.15
CA ARG A 346 5.63 -27.63 -17.36
C ARG A 346 4.60 -28.43 -18.14
N SER A 347 3.68 -29.11 -17.44
CA SER A 347 2.59 -29.86 -18.10
C SER A 347 1.61 -28.92 -18.82
N GLU A 348 1.22 -27.83 -18.16
CA GLU A 348 0.33 -26.82 -18.73
C GLU A 348 0.98 -26.08 -19.91
N TRP A 349 2.26 -25.78 -19.78
CA TRP A 349 3.03 -25.19 -20.87
C TRP A 349 3.09 -26.10 -22.10
N ALA A 350 3.26 -27.40 -21.92
CA ALA A 350 3.24 -28.36 -23.02
C ALA A 350 1.88 -28.36 -23.76
N ASP A 351 0.77 -28.28 -23.00
CA ASP A 351 -0.57 -28.15 -23.58
C ASP A 351 -0.73 -26.86 -24.40
N ILE A 352 -0.22 -25.73 -23.87
CA ILE A 352 -0.21 -24.43 -24.56
C ILE A 352 0.55 -24.50 -25.88
N VAL A 353 1.77 -25.05 -25.86
CA VAL A 353 2.60 -25.21 -27.07
C VAL A 353 1.93 -26.13 -28.10
N ALA A 354 1.32 -27.22 -27.66
CA ALA A 354 0.60 -28.14 -28.52
C ALA A 354 -0.62 -27.47 -29.19
N LEU A 355 -1.41 -26.68 -28.41
CA LEU A 355 -2.55 -25.97 -28.93
C LEU A 355 -2.11 -24.90 -29.92
N ALA A 356 -1.12 -24.07 -29.61
CA ALA A 356 -0.59 -23.04 -30.53
C ALA A 356 -0.16 -23.66 -31.85
N LYS A 357 0.59 -24.79 -31.81
CA LYS A 357 1.02 -25.52 -33.01
C LYS A 357 -0.17 -26.04 -33.82
N SER A 358 -1.19 -26.61 -33.18
CA SER A 358 -2.39 -27.13 -33.84
C SER A 358 -3.19 -26.04 -34.56
N GLN A 359 -3.09 -24.80 -34.09
CA GLN A 359 -3.70 -23.61 -34.69
C GLN A 359 -2.82 -22.94 -35.73
N GLY A 360 -1.69 -23.53 -36.10
CA GLY A 360 -0.81 -23.02 -37.15
C GLY A 360 0.07 -21.85 -36.74
N ALA A 361 0.35 -21.69 -35.44
CA ALA A 361 1.29 -20.67 -34.96
C ALA A 361 2.67 -20.87 -35.63
N THR A 362 3.19 -19.82 -36.24
CA THR A 362 4.51 -19.78 -36.90
C THR A 362 5.61 -19.24 -35.98
N PHE A 363 5.25 -18.90 -34.75
CA PHE A 363 6.13 -18.39 -33.72
C PHE A 363 6.27 -19.40 -32.56
N GLN A 364 7.34 -19.26 -31.80
CA GLN A 364 7.49 -19.98 -30.53
C GLN A 364 6.69 -19.25 -29.44
N PRO A 365 5.70 -19.87 -28.80
CA PRO A 365 4.98 -19.23 -27.69
C PRO A 365 5.92 -18.75 -26.57
N THR A 366 5.56 -17.65 -25.95
CA THR A 366 6.25 -17.05 -24.79
C THR A 366 5.31 -16.93 -23.60
N ALA A 367 5.81 -16.47 -22.46
CA ALA A 367 4.98 -16.21 -21.30
C ALA A 367 3.82 -15.22 -21.57
N ALA A 368 3.98 -14.33 -22.55
CA ALA A 368 2.94 -13.41 -23.01
C ALA A 368 1.71 -14.10 -23.60
N ASP A 369 1.89 -15.33 -24.10
CA ASP A 369 0.84 -16.12 -24.76
C ASP A 369 0.09 -17.04 -23.79
N TRP A 370 0.59 -17.15 -22.52
CA TRP A 370 0.04 -18.06 -21.53
C TRP A 370 -1.46 -17.86 -21.33
N ASN A 371 -1.89 -16.65 -20.99
CA ASN A 371 -3.29 -16.37 -20.65
C ASN A 371 -4.23 -16.63 -21.84
N TYR A 372 -3.80 -16.26 -23.06
CA TYR A 372 -4.57 -16.47 -24.29
C TYR A 372 -4.83 -17.96 -24.57
N TYR A 373 -3.80 -18.80 -24.52
CA TYR A 373 -3.99 -20.23 -24.80
C TYR A 373 -4.59 -20.98 -23.60
N ALA A 374 -4.28 -20.58 -22.37
CA ALA A 374 -4.88 -21.15 -21.17
C ALA A 374 -6.42 -20.96 -21.16
N GLU A 375 -6.91 -19.77 -21.57
CA GLU A 375 -8.35 -19.51 -21.69
C GLU A 375 -9.00 -20.41 -22.74
N GLN A 376 -8.36 -20.63 -23.88
CA GLN A 376 -8.87 -21.55 -24.89
C GLN A 376 -8.90 -23.00 -24.40
N ILE A 377 -7.85 -23.44 -23.69
CA ILE A 377 -7.81 -24.78 -23.06
C ILE A 377 -8.93 -24.91 -22.04
N ARG A 378 -9.20 -23.86 -21.23
CA ARG A 378 -10.29 -23.82 -20.26
C ARG A 378 -11.65 -24.00 -20.95
N LYS A 379 -11.90 -23.26 -22.04
CA LYS A 379 -13.11 -23.40 -22.87
C LYS A 379 -13.26 -24.82 -23.42
N GLN A 380 -12.19 -25.41 -23.93
CA GLN A 380 -12.23 -26.77 -24.50
C GLN A 380 -12.46 -27.85 -23.45
N ARG A 381 -11.83 -27.75 -22.27
CA ARG A 381 -11.89 -28.78 -21.23
C ARG A 381 -13.12 -28.71 -20.35
N TYR A 382 -13.59 -27.50 -20.07
CA TYR A 382 -14.60 -27.28 -19.03
C TYR A 382 -15.87 -26.63 -19.59
N ALA A 383 -15.95 -26.31 -20.87
CA ALA A 383 -17.01 -25.53 -21.49
C ALA A 383 -17.31 -24.20 -20.76
N ILE A 384 -16.28 -23.61 -20.16
CA ILE A 384 -16.34 -22.32 -19.45
C ILE A 384 -15.88 -21.23 -20.42
N ASP A 385 -16.70 -20.20 -20.59
CA ASP A 385 -16.39 -19.00 -21.35
C ASP A 385 -16.40 -17.79 -20.42
N SER A 386 -15.20 -17.21 -20.19
CA SER A 386 -15.03 -16.08 -19.27
C SER A 386 -15.83 -14.85 -19.68
N ASP A 387 -16.03 -14.60 -20.99
CA ASP A 387 -16.84 -13.48 -21.47
C ASP A 387 -18.32 -13.69 -21.24
N GLN A 388 -18.82 -14.93 -21.34
CA GLN A 388 -20.19 -15.26 -20.96
C GLN A 388 -20.40 -15.17 -19.47
N LEU A 389 -19.44 -15.62 -18.67
CA LEU A 389 -19.52 -15.54 -17.20
C LEU A 389 -19.57 -14.08 -16.73
N LYS A 390 -18.84 -13.16 -17.35
CA LYS A 390 -18.87 -11.73 -16.99
C LYS A 390 -20.26 -11.13 -17.00
N GLN A 391 -21.18 -11.61 -17.84
CA GLN A 391 -22.55 -11.10 -17.89
C GLN A 391 -23.33 -11.32 -16.58
N TYR A 392 -22.90 -12.27 -15.75
CA TYR A 392 -23.47 -12.51 -14.42
C TYR A 392 -22.85 -11.64 -13.33
N PHE A 393 -21.70 -11.01 -13.62
CA PHE A 393 -20.87 -10.28 -12.66
C PHE A 393 -20.92 -8.77 -12.91
N GLU A 394 -22.16 -8.20 -12.86
CA GLU A 394 -22.29 -6.74 -12.79
C GLU A 394 -21.86 -6.27 -11.39
N PHE A 395 -20.98 -5.26 -11.34
CA PHE A 395 -20.34 -4.80 -10.11
C PHE A 395 -21.28 -4.55 -8.94
N ASN A 396 -22.39 -3.80 -9.19
CA ASN A 396 -23.32 -3.50 -8.09
C ASN A 396 -24.05 -4.76 -7.63
N LYS A 397 -24.39 -5.63 -8.56
CA LYS A 397 -25.05 -6.90 -8.23
C LYS A 397 -24.10 -7.82 -7.44
N VAL A 398 -22.83 -7.91 -7.83
CA VAL A 398 -21.83 -8.68 -7.06
C VAL A 398 -21.66 -8.10 -5.66
N LEU A 399 -21.62 -6.77 -5.53
CA LEU A 399 -21.50 -6.13 -4.22
C LEU A 399 -22.72 -6.40 -3.33
N THR A 400 -23.94 -6.17 -3.86
CA THR A 400 -25.16 -6.24 -3.04
C THR A 400 -25.70 -7.66 -2.88
N ASP A 401 -25.85 -8.40 -4.00
CA ASP A 401 -26.45 -9.72 -4.02
C ASP A 401 -25.41 -10.85 -3.78
N GLY A 402 -24.12 -10.49 -3.80
CA GLY A 402 -23.00 -11.37 -3.51
C GLY A 402 -22.39 -11.07 -2.13
N VAL A 403 -21.57 -10.04 -2.03
CA VAL A 403 -20.78 -9.73 -0.82
C VAL A 403 -21.68 -9.40 0.37
N PHE A 404 -22.61 -8.46 0.21
CA PHE A 404 -23.53 -8.09 1.30
C PHE A 404 -24.49 -9.21 1.68
N TYR A 405 -24.97 -9.97 0.69
CA TYR A 405 -25.76 -11.17 0.96
C TYR A 405 -24.98 -12.19 1.79
N ALA A 406 -23.73 -12.50 1.42
CA ALA A 406 -22.90 -13.43 2.19
C ALA A 406 -22.66 -12.94 3.63
N ALA A 407 -22.36 -11.65 3.81
CA ALA A 407 -22.19 -11.04 5.13
C ALA A 407 -23.49 -11.10 5.96
N ASN A 408 -24.64 -10.91 5.31
CA ASN A 408 -25.95 -11.06 5.98
C ASN A 408 -26.18 -12.50 6.43
N GLN A 409 -25.93 -13.48 5.55
CA GLN A 409 -26.16 -14.91 5.88
C GLN A 409 -25.20 -15.41 6.97
N LEU A 410 -23.95 -14.93 7.00
CA LEU A 410 -22.95 -15.37 7.98
C LEU A 410 -23.08 -14.66 9.32
N TYR A 411 -23.35 -13.35 9.30
CA TYR A 411 -23.25 -12.50 10.49
C TYR A 411 -24.53 -11.72 10.81
N GLY A 412 -25.53 -11.73 9.91
CA GLY A 412 -26.73 -10.94 10.06
C GLY A 412 -26.59 -9.46 9.73
N LEU A 413 -25.45 -9.06 9.12
CA LEU A 413 -25.19 -7.66 8.79
C LEU A 413 -26.15 -7.14 7.72
N THR A 414 -26.53 -5.85 7.85
CA THR A 414 -27.29 -5.13 6.83
C THR A 414 -26.60 -3.85 6.43
N PHE A 415 -26.86 -3.37 5.21
CA PHE A 415 -26.14 -2.27 4.58
C PHE A 415 -27.11 -1.24 4.03
N THR A 416 -26.92 0.03 4.41
CA THR A 416 -27.71 1.16 3.92
C THR A 416 -26.81 2.15 3.20
N GLU A 417 -27.08 2.44 1.92
CA GLU A 417 -26.24 3.36 1.16
C GLU A 417 -26.37 4.80 1.68
N ARG A 418 -25.24 5.49 1.86
CA ARG A 418 -25.12 6.84 2.38
C ARG A 418 -24.58 7.78 1.30
N LYS A 419 -25.48 8.37 0.52
CA LYS A 419 -25.15 9.33 -0.57
C LYS A 419 -24.86 10.74 -0.05
N ASP A 420 -25.14 10.99 1.20
CA ASP A 420 -24.92 12.27 1.90
C ASP A 420 -23.49 12.41 2.46
N LEU A 421 -22.72 11.33 2.51
CA LEU A 421 -21.35 11.36 3.03
C LEU A 421 -20.33 11.64 1.92
N PRO A 422 -19.35 12.55 2.18
CA PRO A 422 -18.37 12.93 1.19
C PRO A 422 -17.33 11.82 0.96
N THR A 423 -16.84 11.74 -0.29
CA THR A 423 -15.82 10.81 -0.74
C THR A 423 -14.63 11.56 -1.36
N TRP A 424 -13.47 10.91 -1.49
CA TRP A 424 -12.31 11.49 -2.20
C TRP A 424 -12.38 11.34 -3.72
N ASN A 425 -13.32 10.55 -4.23
CA ASN A 425 -13.55 10.38 -5.66
C ASN A 425 -15.05 10.14 -5.91
N PRO A 426 -15.66 10.76 -6.94
CA PRO A 426 -17.10 10.67 -7.18
C PRO A 426 -17.59 9.27 -7.57
N ASP A 427 -16.71 8.37 -8.01
CA ASP A 427 -17.06 7.00 -8.37
C ASP A 427 -17.22 6.07 -7.16
N MET A 428 -16.93 6.55 -5.95
CA MET A 428 -17.03 5.76 -4.73
C MET A 428 -18.46 5.63 -4.26
N ARG A 429 -18.70 4.54 -3.50
CA ARG A 429 -19.97 4.34 -2.76
C ARG A 429 -19.67 4.20 -1.27
N VAL A 430 -20.62 4.60 -0.46
CA VAL A 430 -20.55 4.55 1.01
C VAL A 430 -21.76 3.82 1.56
N PHE A 431 -21.54 2.94 2.54
CA PHE A 431 -22.60 2.19 3.19
C PHE A 431 -22.46 2.29 4.71
N GLU A 432 -23.57 2.45 5.37
CA GLU A 432 -23.69 2.26 6.82
C GLU A 432 -23.99 0.80 7.09
N VAL A 433 -23.21 0.21 7.99
CA VAL A 433 -23.29 -1.21 8.34
C VAL A 433 -23.97 -1.35 9.69
N HIS A 434 -24.99 -2.20 9.75
CA HIS A 434 -25.75 -2.48 10.97
C HIS A 434 -25.62 -3.96 11.35
N ASP A 435 -25.61 -4.22 12.65
CA ASP A 435 -25.75 -5.59 13.19
C ASP A 435 -27.19 -6.10 13.01
N LYS A 436 -27.39 -7.39 13.26
CA LYS A 436 -28.69 -8.08 13.18
C LYS A 436 -29.78 -7.47 14.06
N ASP A 437 -29.43 -6.76 15.13
CA ASP A 437 -30.36 -6.05 16.01
C ASP A 437 -30.61 -4.58 15.60
N GLY A 438 -30.07 -4.15 14.47
CA GLY A 438 -30.17 -2.79 13.94
C GLY A 438 -29.14 -1.81 14.53
N THR A 439 -28.24 -2.26 15.41
CA THR A 439 -27.19 -1.41 15.95
C THR A 439 -26.23 -0.98 14.85
N GLU A 440 -25.96 0.33 14.74
CA GLU A 440 -24.95 0.88 13.84
C GLU A 440 -23.56 0.39 14.23
N LEU A 441 -22.86 -0.31 13.33
CA LEU A 441 -21.52 -0.85 13.56
C LEU A 441 -20.40 -0.01 12.94
N ALA A 442 -20.52 0.33 11.66
CA ALA A 442 -19.44 0.89 10.88
C ALA A 442 -19.93 1.73 9.70
N LEU A 443 -19.01 2.49 9.09
CA LEU A 443 -19.14 2.91 7.69
C LEU A 443 -18.20 2.09 6.83
N PHE A 444 -18.67 1.71 5.65
CA PHE A 444 -17.91 1.02 4.61
C PHE A 444 -17.87 1.84 3.33
N TYR A 445 -16.66 2.18 2.89
CA TYR A 445 -16.37 2.88 1.63
C TYR A 445 -15.82 1.90 0.61
N ILE A 446 -16.18 2.04 -0.67
CA ILE A 446 -15.56 1.27 -1.76
C ILE A 446 -15.16 2.19 -2.90
N ASP A 447 -13.91 2.05 -3.35
CA ASP A 447 -13.30 2.78 -4.48
C ASP A 447 -12.87 1.78 -5.56
N PRO A 448 -13.76 1.43 -6.52
CA PRO A 448 -13.60 0.23 -7.34
C PRO A 448 -12.69 0.40 -8.56
N TRP A 449 -12.61 1.61 -9.17
CA TRP A 449 -12.10 1.74 -10.52
C TRP A 449 -10.63 2.14 -10.59
N LYS A 450 -9.90 1.54 -11.54
CA LYS A 450 -8.53 1.92 -11.89
C LYS A 450 -8.46 3.36 -12.37
N ARG A 451 -7.45 4.08 -11.89
CA ARG A 451 -7.04 5.42 -12.32
C ARG A 451 -5.52 5.51 -12.41
N ASP A 452 -4.99 6.43 -13.24
CA ASP A 452 -3.54 6.63 -13.40
C ASP A 452 -2.84 7.17 -12.14
N ASN A 453 -3.61 7.80 -11.26
CA ASN A 453 -3.16 8.36 -9.99
C ASN A 453 -3.55 7.49 -8.77
N LYS A 454 -3.77 6.20 -8.99
CA LYS A 454 -4.12 5.21 -7.97
C LYS A 454 -3.09 4.10 -7.96
N ASN A 455 -2.58 3.72 -6.80
CA ASN A 455 -1.68 2.59 -6.66
C ASN A 455 -2.31 1.31 -7.18
N GLY A 456 -1.48 0.40 -7.71
CA GLY A 456 -1.93 -0.90 -8.22
C GLY A 456 -2.24 -1.89 -7.09
N GLY A 457 -2.93 -2.99 -7.45
CA GLY A 457 -3.41 -4.00 -6.52
C GLY A 457 -4.77 -3.63 -5.91
N ALA A 458 -5.18 -4.37 -4.90
CA ALA A 458 -6.36 -4.07 -4.10
C ALA A 458 -5.97 -4.08 -2.62
N TRP A 459 -6.70 -3.37 -1.78
CA TRP A 459 -6.46 -3.35 -0.33
C TRP A 459 -7.67 -2.86 0.45
N MET A 460 -7.77 -3.34 1.68
CA MET A 460 -8.61 -2.75 2.69
C MET A 460 -7.78 -1.89 3.65
N SER A 461 -8.38 -0.87 4.24
CA SER A 461 -7.84 -0.11 5.36
C SER A 461 -8.95 0.67 6.06
N ASN A 462 -8.59 1.59 6.95
CA ASN A 462 -9.55 2.35 7.72
C ASN A 462 -9.22 3.86 7.73
N LEU A 463 -10.28 4.66 7.82
CA LEU A 463 -10.23 6.10 8.05
C LEU A 463 -10.36 6.45 9.52
N VAL A 464 -11.04 5.59 10.30
CA VAL A 464 -11.21 5.68 11.75
C VAL A 464 -11.04 4.30 12.35
N ASN A 465 -10.12 4.17 13.30
CA ASN A 465 -9.91 2.92 14.04
C ASN A 465 -11.04 2.66 15.03
N GLN A 466 -11.49 1.42 15.11
CA GLN A 466 -12.37 0.98 16.20
C GLN A 466 -11.61 1.04 17.53
N SER A 467 -12.20 1.68 18.52
CA SER A 467 -11.64 1.69 19.87
C SER A 467 -12.68 1.91 20.94
N THR A 468 -12.91 0.90 21.77
CA THR A 468 -13.77 1.03 22.96
C THR A 468 -13.20 2.08 23.93
N LEU A 469 -11.87 2.13 24.08
CA LEU A 469 -11.18 3.10 24.93
C LEU A 469 -11.42 4.56 24.52
N ARG A 470 -11.53 4.81 23.19
CA ARG A 470 -11.77 6.14 22.62
C ARG A 470 -13.24 6.38 22.27
N GLY A 471 -14.09 5.38 22.37
CA GLY A 471 -15.50 5.45 21.99
C GLY A 471 -15.69 5.65 20.48
N THR A 472 -14.77 5.15 19.64
CA THR A 472 -14.84 5.25 18.19
C THR A 472 -15.33 3.96 17.56
N LYS A 473 -16.21 4.09 16.57
CA LYS A 473 -16.64 3.01 15.67
C LYS A 473 -15.79 3.06 14.40
N PRO A 474 -15.59 1.91 13.71
CA PRO A 474 -14.71 1.87 12.54
C PRO A 474 -15.34 2.55 11.31
N VAL A 475 -14.49 3.23 10.54
CA VAL A 475 -14.78 3.64 9.17
C VAL A 475 -13.76 2.95 8.29
N VAL A 476 -14.20 1.92 7.58
CA VAL A 476 -13.33 1.09 6.74
C VAL A 476 -13.52 1.36 5.27
N PHE A 477 -12.53 1.05 4.46
CA PHE A 477 -12.64 1.18 3.01
C PHE A 477 -11.90 0.07 2.27
N ASN A 478 -12.47 -0.29 1.12
CA ASN A 478 -11.81 -1.12 0.11
C ASN A 478 -11.44 -0.26 -1.09
N VAL A 479 -10.26 -0.49 -1.61
CA VAL A 479 -9.77 0.08 -2.88
C VAL A 479 -9.46 -1.06 -3.83
N GLU A 480 -10.07 -0.97 -5.03
CA GLU A 480 -9.89 -1.93 -6.10
C GLU A 480 -9.27 -1.25 -7.33
N ASN A 481 -8.89 -2.04 -8.33
CA ASN A 481 -8.39 -1.54 -9.59
C ASN A 481 -9.09 -2.22 -10.78
N PHE A 482 -10.41 -2.40 -10.69
CA PHE A 482 -11.21 -2.96 -11.76
C PHE A 482 -11.22 -2.03 -12.97
N THR A 483 -11.37 -2.61 -14.16
CA THR A 483 -11.47 -1.81 -15.39
C THR A 483 -12.76 -0.99 -15.35
N LYS A 484 -12.62 0.34 -15.39
CA LYS A 484 -13.79 1.24 -15.43
C LYS A 484 -14.54 1.07 -16.73
N PRO A 485 -15.86 0.82 -16.71
CA PRO A 485 -16.65 0.78 -17.95
C PRO A 485 -16.71 2.16 -18.62
N ALA A 486 -16.90 2.17 -19.94
CA ALA A 486 -17.22 3.41 -20.65
C ALA A 486 -18.59 3.97 -20.17
N PRO A 487 -18.80 5.29 -20.24
CA PRO A 487 -20.07 5.89 -19.83
C PRO A 487 -21.28 5.22 -20.51
N GLY A 488 -22.27 4.84 -19.70
CA GLY A 488 -23.49 4.18 -20.19
C GLY A 488 -23.36 2.67 -20.45
N GLN A 489 -22.21 2.09 -20.24
CA GLN A 489 -22.01 0.63 -20.34
C GLN A 489 -22.19 -0.05 -18.96
N PRO A 490 -22.65 -1.31 -18.90
CA PRO A 490 -22.72 -2.06 -17.67
C PRO A 490 -21.32 -2.30 -17.09
N ALA A 491 -21.21 -2.27 -15.78
CA ALA A 491 -19.95 -2.47 -15.06
C ALA A 491 -19.67 -3.96 -14.87
N LEU A 492 -19.36 -4.68 -15.96
CA LEU A 492 -19.06 -6.11 -15.89
C LEU A 492 -17.60 -6.33 -15.46
N ILE A 493 -17.44 -7.09 -14.38
CA ILE A 493 -16.14 -7.44 -13.80
C ILE A 493 -15.78 -8.92 -14.07
N SER A 494 -14.51 -9.27 -13.96
CA SER A 494 -14.05 -10.64 -14.14
C SER A 494 -14.34 -11.50 -12.91
N TRP A 495 -14.21 -12.83 -13.03
CA TRP A 495 -14.24 -13.73 -11.87
C TRP A 495 -13.13 -13.42 -10.86
N ASP A 496 -11.96 -13.05 -11.34
CA ASP A 496 -10.83 -12.64 -10.51
C ASP A 496 -11.15 -11.36 -9.72
N ASP A 497 -11.80 -10.38 -10.36
CA ASP A 497 -12.29 -9.17 -9.69
C ASP A 497 -13.36 -9.50 -8.63
N VAL A 498 -14.24 -10.46 -8.90
CA VAL A 498 -15.25 -10.94 -7.92
C VAL A 498 -14.54 -11.51 -6.69
N THR A 499 -13.58 -12.41 -6.90
CA THR A 499 -12.83 -13.01 -5.78
C THR A 499 -12.03 -11.97 -5.00
N THR A 500 -11.47 -10.98 -5.67
CA THR A 500 -10.79 -9.84 -5.05
C THR A 500 -11.74 -9.02 -4.18
N MET A 501 -12.94 -8.68 -4.69
CA MET A 501 -13.95 -7.93 -3.91
C MET A 501 -14.35 -8.68 -2.62
N PHE A 502 -14.57 -9.99 -2.71
CA PHE A 502 -14.84 -10.82 -1.53
C PHE A 502 -13.66 -10.89 -0.56
N HIS A 503 -12.43 -10.96 -1.10
CA HIS A 503 -11.20 -10.99 -0.28
C HIS A 503 -11.00 -9.71 0.51
N GLU A 504 -11.10 -8.55 -0.16
CA GLU A 504 -10.87 -7.25 0.49
C GLU A 504 -11.99 -6.88 1.49
N PHE A 505 -13.22 -7.35 1.24
CA PHE A 505 -14.31 -7.17 2.18
C PHE A 505 -14.18 -8.10 3.40
N GLY A 506 -13.68 -9.34 3.22
CA GLY A 506 -13.54 -10.37 4.27
C GLY A 506 -12.42 -10.11 5.23
#